data_d4b44861ea064329422f3587eb4695a0
#
_entry.id   d4b44861ea064329422f3587eb4695a0
#
_cell.length_a   1.000
_cell.length_b   1.000
_cell.length_c   1.000
_cell.angle_alpha   90.00
_cell.angle_beta   90.00
_cell.angle_gamma   90.00
#
_symmetry.space_group_name_H-M   'P 1'
#
loop_
_entity.id
_entity.type
_entity.pdbx_description
1 polymer ?
#
loop_
_entity_poly.entity_id
_entity_poly.type
_entity_poly.pdbx_seq_one_letter_code
_entity_poly.pdbx_strand_id
1 'polypeptide(L)'
;MITSEEIKARLWNGSNELRGSMDASRYKDYMLGLMFYKFLSDQTLKTFATTAGISKEEDWFEEYKNAHQEYDTELEKMIQDILGYFVRPEHLYQTWVQDMNAGNFEVQKVTDSLNQFERSIAVTNGSDDFKGLFSSSTLDLTDTALGSNLNERNKNIQALIRLFEDLDMVALQNGDVLGDAYEYLIGQFAMESGKKAGEFYTPHQVSEVMAQIVATNQNITSIYDPTVGSGSLLLTVKKYLSEELQKSL
;
A
#
# COMPACT_ATOMS: atom_id res chain seq x y z
N MET A 1 -15.55 -12.07 -1.78
CA MET A 1 -14.92 -10.77 -1.36
C MET A 1 -14.14 -11.08 -0.09
N ILE A 2 -12.84 -10.81 -0.06
CA ILE A 2 -12.00 -11.10 1.10
C ILE A 2 -12.40 -10.16 2.24
N THR A 3 -12.52 -10.71 3.44
CA THR A 3 -12.90 -9.97 4.64
C THR A 3 -11.68 -9.42 5.38
N SER A 4 -11.87 -8.42 6.26
CA SER A 4 -10.82 -7.90 7.14
C SER A 4 -10.17 -9.01 7.98
N GLU A 5 -10.95 -9.96 8.48
CA GLU A 5 -10.44 -11.09 9.27
C GLU A 5 -9.58 -12.07 8.46
N GLU A 6 -9.96 -12.32 7.19
CA GLU A 6 -9.16 -13.17 6.30
C GLU A 6 -7.80 -12.55 5.96
N ILE A 7 -7.77 -11.22 5.75
CA ILE A 7 -6.49 -10.50 5.56
C ILE A 7 -5.64 -10.56 6.83
N LYS A 8 -6.20 -10.27 7.99
CA LYS A 8 -5.50 -10.34 9.27
C LYS A 8 -4.90 -11.74 9.49
N ALA A 9 -5.67 -12.79 9.21
CA ALA A 9 -5.18 -14.16 9.33
C ALA A 9 -4.04 -14.45 8.34
N ARG A 10 -4.13 -13.98 7.09
CA ARG A 10 -3.10 -14.11 6.07
C ARG A 10 -1.80 -13.40 6.48
N LEU A 11 -1.91 -12.17 6.94
CA LEU A 11 -0.79 -11.38 7.42
C LEU A 11 -0.11 -12.04 8.62
N TRP A 12 -0.90 -12.57 9.55
CA TRP A 12 -0.39 -13.31 10.70
C TRP A 12 0.36 -14.59 10.30
N ASN A 13 -0.21 -15.38 9.40
CA ASN A 13 0.42 -16.62 8.93
C ASN A 13 1.72 -16.33 8.17
N GLY A 14 1.71 -15.33 7.28
CA GLY A 14 2.92 -14.89 6.58
C GLY A 14 3.99 -14.39 7.54
N SER A 15 3.60 -13.69 8.61
CA SER A 15 4.51 -13.25 9.65
C SER A 15 5.16 -14.42 10.37
N ASN A 16 4.41 -15.46 10.67
CA ASN A 16 4.93 -16.65 11.34
C ASN A 16 5.91 -17.45 10.49
N GLU A 17 5.70 -17.53 9.17
CA GLU A 17 6.61 -18.21 8.25
C GLU A 17 7.99 -17.53 8.19
N LEU A 18 8.02 -16.20 8.37
CA LEU A 18 9.24 -15.40 8.30
C LEU A 18 9.97 -15.24 9.64
N ARG A 19 9.31 -15.54 10.76
CA ARG A 19 9.87 -15.40 12.12
C ARG A 19 11.19 -16.14 12.34
N GLY A 20 11.47 -17.17 11.57
CA GLY A 20 12.73 -17.92 11.65
C GLY A 20 13.90 -17.29 10.90
N SER A 21 13.62 -16.35 10.00
CA SER A 21 14.60 -15.79 9.06
C SER A 21 14.81 -14.28 9.20
N MET A 22 13.93 -13.57 9.92
CA MET A 22 13.97 -12.11 9.99
C MET A 22 13.47 -11.59 11.35
N ASP A 23 14.06 -10.48 11.83
CA ASP A 23 13.59 -9.77 13.02
C ASP A 23 12.19 -9.16 12.78
N ALA A 24 11.24 -9.45 13.68
CA ALA A 24 9.85 -9.03 13.58
C ALA A 24 9.69 -7.51 13.47
N SER A 25 10.55 -6.73 14.12
CA SER A 25 10.48 -5.26 14.09
C SER A 25 10.79 -4.66 12.72
N ARG A 26 11.59 -5.37 11.92
CA ARG A 26 12.04 -4.95 10.59
C ARG A 26 11.09 -5.40 9.49
N TYR A 27 10.59 -6.61 9.57
CA TYR A 27 9.82 -7.17 8.47
C TYR A 27 8.44 -6.51 8.29
N LYS A 28 7.89 -5.84 9.33
CA LYS A 28 6.65 -5.05 9.18
C LYS A 28 6.78 -3.98 8.10
N ASP A 29 7.92 -3.27 8.04
CA ASP A 29 8.14 -2.17 7.11
C ASP A 29 8.17 -2.70 5.67
N TYR A 30 8.77 -3.87 5.45
CA TYR A 30 8.74 -4.57 4.16
C TYR A 30 7.32 -5.03 3.79
N MET A 31 6.58 -5.59 4.74
CA MET A 31 5.20 -6.00 4.52
C MET A 31 4.30 -4.84 4.14
N LEU A 32 4.36 -3.75 4.92
CA LEU A 32 3.58 -2.54 4.67
C LEU A 32 3.97 -1.90 3.33
N GLY A 33 5.26 -1.79 3.06
CA GLY A 33 5.76 -1.22 1.81
C GLY A 33 5.33 -2.03 0.58
N LEU A 34 5.44 -3.36 0.63
CA LEU A 34 5.01 -4.24 -0.48
C LEU A 34 3.50 -4.28 -0.65
N MET A 35 2.73 -4.28 0.45
CA MET A 35 1.28 -4.16 0.42
C MET A 35 0.85 -2.85 -0.23
N PHE A 36 1.48 -1.75 0.15
CA PHE A 36 1.18 -0.45 -0.43
C PHE A 36 1.58 -0.35 -1.90
N TYR A 37 2.74 -0.90 -2.27
CA TYR A 37 3.16 -0.94 -3.68
C TYR A 37 2.21 -1.79 -4.54
N LYS A 38 1.70 -2.90 -4.01
CA LYS A 38 0.64 -3.69 -4.66
C LYS A 38 -0.61 -2.84 -4.91
N PHE A 39 -1.04 -2.06 -3.91
CA PHE A 39 -2.16 -1.13 -4.06
C PHE A 39 -1.91 -0.10 -5.18
N LEU A 40 -0.73 0.53 -5.22
CA LEU A 40 -0.39 1.50 -6.27
C LEU A 40 -0.38 0.87 -7.67
N SER A 41 0.12 -0.36 -7.79
CA SER A 41 0.10 -1.13 -9.04
C SER A 41 -1.34 -1.45 -9.49
N ASP A 42 -2.18 -1.94 -8.58
CA ASP A 42 -3.59 -2.24 -8.86
C ASP A 42 -4.37 -0.97 -9.23
N GLN A 43 -4.09 0.14 -8.55
CA GLN A 43 -4.71 1.43 -8.84
C GLN A 43 -4.31 1.95 -10.23
N THR A 44 -3.07 1.76 -10.64
CA THR A 44 -2.60 2.09 -12.00
C THR A 44 -3.40 1.30 -13.04
N LEU A 45 -3.52 -0.02 -12.89
CA LEU A 45 -4.26 -0.87 -13.82
C LEU A 45 -5.76 -0.53 -13.85
N LYS A 46 -6.38 -0.29 -12.70
CA LYS A 46 -7.78 0.09 -12.63
C LYS A 46 -8.04 1.44 -13.31
N THR A 47 -7.17 2.43 -13.08
CA THR A 47 -7.29 3.75 -13.69
C THR A 47 -7.17 3.65 -15.21
N PHE A 48 -6.20 2.90 -15.71
CA PHE A 48 -6.06 2.60 -17.12
C PHE A 48 -7.33 1.95 -17.68
N ALA A 49 -7.77 0.83 -17.11
CA ALA A 49 -8.93 0.09 -17.59
C ALA A 49 -10.21 0.95 -17.59
N THR A 50 -10.42 1.74 -16.54
CA THR A 50 -11.58 2.64 -16.44
C THR A 50 -11.54 3.72 -17.52
N THR A 51 -10.37 4.33 -17.76
CA THR A 51 -10.21 5.41 -18.74
C THR A 51 -10.31 4.89 -20.18
N ALA A 52 -9.75 3.69 -20.44
CA ALA A 52 -9.80 3.05 -21.74
C ALA A 52 -11.14 2.32 -22.03
N GLY A 53 -12.04 2.20 -21.04
CA GLY A 53 -13.31 1.52 -21.18
C GLY A 53 -13.19 -0.01 -21.29
N ILE A 54 -12.13 -0.58 -20.72
CA ILE A 54 -11.84 -2.02 -20.73
C ILE A 54 -12.73 -2.74 -19.72
N SER A 55 -13.31 -3.86 -20.13
CA SER A 55 -14.22 -4.63 -19.29
C SER A 55 -13.48 -5.35 -18.15
N LYS A 56 -14.22 -5.75 -17.11
CA LYS A 56 -13.64 -6.46 -15.95
C LYS A 56 -13.26 -7.92 -16.27
N GLU A 57 -13.78 -8.47 -17.36
CA GLU A 57 -13.48 -9.82 -17.82
C GLU A 57 -12.18 -9.89 -18.63
N GLU A 58 -11.63 -8.73 -19.03
CA GLU A 58 -10.38 -8.63 -19.77
C GLU A 58 -9.18 -8.59 -18.83
N ASP A 59 -8.04 -9.06 -19.29
CA ASP A 59 -6.79 -9.01 -18.52
C ASP A 59 -6.18 -7.60 -18.60
N TRP A 60 -6.50 -6.77 -17.60
CA TRP A 60 -6.03 -5.39 -17.53
C TRP A 60 -4.49 -5.26 -17.56
N PHE A 61 -3.80 -6.25 -17.05
CA PHE A 61 -2.34 -6.23 -17.05
C PHE A 61 -1.76 -6.41 -18.46
N GLU A 62 -2.27 -7.39 -19.22
CA GLU A 62 -1.85 -7.58 -20.60
C GLU A 62 -2.30 -6.43 -21.50
N GLU A 63 -3.51 -5.90 -21.32
CA GLU A 63 -4.00 -4.74 -22.07
C GLU A 63 -3.17 -3.48 -21.76
N TYR A 64 -2.76 -3.26 -20.50
CA TYR A 64 -1.88 -2.17 -20.15
C TYR A 64 -0.49 -2.28 -20.80
N LYS A 65 0.09 -3.48 -20.85
CA LYS A 65 1.35 -3.74 -21.53
C LYS A 65 1.27 -3.42 -23.03
N ASN A 66 0.20 -3.87 -23.68
CA ASN A 66 -0.04 -3.61 -25.09
C ASN A 66 -0.22 -2.11 -25.36
N ALA A 67 -1.03 -1.43 -24.59
CA ALA A 67 -1.25 0.02 -24.71
C ALA A 67 0.05 0.81 -24.47
N HIS A 68 0.88 0.40 -23.50
CA HIS A 68 2.15 1.07 -23.25
C HIS A 68 3.14 0.91 -24.40
N GLN A 69 3.13 -0.22 -25.09
CA GLN A 69 3.96 -0.41 -26.31
C GLN A 69 3.54 0.51 -27.45
N GLU A 70 2.26 0.88 -27.51
CA GLU A 70 1.71 1.74 -28.57
C GLU A 70 1.80 3.23 -28.25
N TYR A 71 1.50 3.62 -26.99
CA TYR A 71 1.32 5.02 -26.59
C TYR A 71 2.40 5.54 -25.63
N ASP A 72 3.26 4.67 -25.07
CA ASP A 72 4.43 4.99 -24.22
C ASP A 72 4.20 6.21 -23.31
N THR A 73 4.89 7.31 -23.57
CA THR A 73 4.87 8.53 -22.76
C THR A 73 3.51 9.22 -22.70
N GLU A 74 2.64 9.06 -23.70
CA GLU A 74 1.28 9.63 -23.68
C GLU A 74 0.43 8.91 -22.65
N LEU A 75 0.53 7.59 -22.57
CA LEU A 75 -0.15 6.78 -21.57
C LEU A 75 0.37 7.08 -20.16
N GLU A 76 1.69 7.17 -19.99
CA GLU A 76 2.32 7.52 -18.71
C GLU A 76 1.80 8.86 -18.19
N LYS A 77 1.76 9.88 -19.07
CA LYS A 77 1.25 11.19 -18.72
C LYS A 77 -0.22 11.19 -18.36
N MET A 78 -1.06 10.47 -19.11
CA MET A 78 -2.47 10.33 -18.81
C MET A 78 -2.71 9.75 -17.41
N ILE A 79 -2.00 8.68 -17.06
CA ILE A 79 -2.09 8.06 -15.73
C ILE A 79 -1.57 9.01 -14.64
N GLN A 80 -0.43 9.67 -14.90
CA GLN A 80 0.17 10.63 -13.97
C GLN A 80 -0.75 11.84 -13.69
N ASP A 81 -1.43 12.35 -14.72
CA ASP A 81 -2.38 13.48 -14.56
C ASP A 81 -3.58 13.11 -13.67
N ILE A 82 -3.97 11.83 -13.63
CA ILE A 82 -5.10 11.33 -12.82
C ILE A 82 -4.66 10.96 -11.42
N LEU A 83 -3.55 10.21 -11.28
CA LEU A 83 -3.11 9.61 -10.02
C LEU A 83 -2.03 10.40 -9.29
N GLY A 84 -1.35 11.34 -9.97
CA GLY A 84 -0.16 12.00 -9.46
C GLY A 84 1.13 11.19 -9.60
N TYR A 85 1.06 9.97 -10.12
CA TYR A 85 2.17 9.05 -10.40
C TYR A 85 1.79 8.09 -11.53
N PHE A 86 2.76 7.31 -12.02
CA PHE A 86 2.50 6.14 -12.86
C PHE A 86 3.47 5.00 -12.54
N VAL A 87 3.07 3.77 -12.87
CA VAL A 87 3.93 2.58 -12.77
C VAL A 87 4.00 1.93 -14.14
N ARG A 88 5.21 1.81 -14.69
CA ARG A 88 5.44 1.15 -15.98
C ARG A 88 5.12 -0.34 -15.93
N PRO A 89 4.74 -0.98 -17.05
CA PRO A 89 4.41 -2.40 -17.06
C PRO A 89 5.50 -3.30 -16.45
N GLU A 90 6.77 -3.06 -16.77
CA GLU A 90 7.91 -3.84 -16.26
C GLU A 90 8.15 -3.67 -14.75
N HIS A 91 7.54 -2.65 -14.13
CA HIS A 91 7.65 -2.32 -12.71
C HIS A 91 6.39 -2.65 -11.90
N LEU A 92 5.32 -3.10 -12.55
CA LEU A 92 4.10 -3.50 -11.84
C LEU A 92 4.33 -4.70 -10.91
N TYR A 93 3.58 -4.76 -9.84
CA TYR A 93 3.60 -5.90 -8.92
C TYR A 93 3.29 -7.22 -9.63
N GLN A 94 2.38 -7.19 -10.60
CA GLN A 94 2.02 -8.32 -11.44
C GLN A 94 3.22 -8.86 -12.24
N THR A 95 4.11 -7.99 -12.69
CA THR A 95 5.35 -8.39 -13.38
C THR A 95 6.28 -9.13 -12.43
N TRP A 96 6.41 -8.70 -11.16
CA TRP A 96 7.18 -9.44 -10.18
C TRP A 96 6.64 -10.86 -9.97
N VAL A 97 5.31 -11.00 -9.92
CA VAL A 97 4.65 -12.31 -9.79
C VAL A 97 4.90 -13.18 -11.03
N GLN A 98 4.82 -12.62 -12.25
CA GLN A 98 5.18 -13.34 -13.47
C GLN A 98 6.64 -13.80 -13.45
N ASP A 99 7.57 -12.94 -13.07
CA ASP A 99 9.00 -13.26 -12.97
C ASP A 99 9.28 -14.36 -11.95
N MET A 100 8.59 -14.33 -10.79
CA MET A 100 8.70 -15.41 -9.78
C MET A 100 8.22 -16.74 -10.33
N ASN A 101 7.12 -16.76 -11.07
CA ASN A 101 6.56 -17.97 -11.66
C ASN A 101 7.44 -18.51 -12.80
N ALA A 102 8.16 -17.63 -13.51
CA ALA A 102 9.13 -17.97 -14.54
C ALA A 102 10.52 -18.33 -13.99
N GLY A 103 10.78 -18.16 -12.70
CA GLY A 103 12.09 -18.38 -12.08
C GLY A 103 13.13 -17.28 -12.38
N ASN A 104 12.70 -16.11 -12.84
CA ASN A 104 13.55 -14.98 -13.27
C ASN A 104 13.50 -13.81 -12.29
N PHE A 105 12.91 -13.98 -11.12
CA PHE A 105 12.78 -12.92 -10.12
C PHE A 105 14.12 -12.63 -9.45
N GLU A 106 14.44 -11.34 -9.35
CA GLU A 106 15.57 -10.81 -8.58
C GLU A 106 15.09 -9.64 -7.72
N VAL A 107 15.56 -9.57 -6.46
CA VAL A 107 15.20 -8.49 -5.53
C VAL A 107 15.55 -7.10 -6.09
N GLN A 108 16.56 -7.01 -6.96
CA GLN A 108 16.93 -5.76 -7.64
C GLN A 108 15.77 -5.18 -8.45
N LYS A 109 14.92 -6.02 -9.06
CA LYS A 109 13.72 -5.55 -9.79
C LYS A 109 12.75 -4.76 -8.89
N VAL A 110 12.61 -5.17 -7.64
CA VAL A 110 11.80 -4.43 -6.66
C VAL A 110 12.42 -3.06 -6.41
N THR A 111 13.74 -3.01 -6.15
CA THR A 111 14.47 -1.73 -5.96
C THR A 111 14.30 -0.79 -7.16
N ASP A 112 14.46 -1.32 -8.36
CA ASP A 112 14.32 -0.54 -9.60
C ASP A 112 12.90 -0.02 -9.78
N SER A 113 11.90 -0.82 -9.40
CA SER A 113 10.49 -0.44 -9.45
C SER A 113 10.15 0.67 -8.45
N LEU A 114 10.66 0.59 -7.22
CA LEU A 114 10.49 1.65 -6.21
C LEU A 114 11.15 2.95 -6.68
N ASN A 115 12.35 2.87 -7.27
CA ASN A 115 13.04 4.03 -7.82
C ASN A 115 12.30 4.64 -9.03
N GLN A 116 11.71 3.81 -9.90
CA GLN A 116 10.90 4.27 -11.03
C GLN A 116 9.65 4.99 -10.50
N PHE A 117 8.98 4.42 -9.51
CA PHE A 117 7.81 5.05 -8.89
C PHE A 117 8.15 6.45 -8.35
N GLU A 118 9.21 6.60 -7.57
CA GLU A 118 9.64 7.92 -7.04
C GLU A 118 9.89 8.95 -8.15
N ARG A 119 10.44 8.52 -9.29
CA ARG A 119 10.67 9.39 -10.47
C ARG A 119 9.39 9.70 -11.23
N SER A 120 8.35 8.90 -11.09
CA SER A 120 7.07 9.07 -11.76
C SER A 120 6.13 10.05 -11.05
N ILE A 121 6.48 10.49 -9.84
CA ILE A 121 5.63 11.40 -9.07
C ILE A 121 5.58 12.76 -9.75
N ALA A 122 4.36 13.27 -10.00
CA ALA A 122 4.15 14.55 -10.66
C ALA A 122 4.72 15.70 -9.84
N VAL A 123 5.40 16.66 -10.49
CA VAL A 123 5.91 17.89 -9.85
C VAL A 123 4.81 18.95 -9.86
N THR A 124 3.72 18.72 -9.12
CA THR A 124 2.59 19.65 -9.01
C THR A 124 2.25 19.92 -7.54
N ASN A 125 1.54 21.00 -7.25
CA ASN A 125 1.06 21.27 -5.90
C ASN A 125 0.11 20.13 -5.45
N GLY A 126 0.53 19.35 -4.45
CA GLY A 126 -0.16 18.14 -3.96
C GLY A 126 0.57 16.83 -4.22
N SER A 127 1.69 16.84 -4.97
CA SER A 127 2.50 15.64 -5.25
C SER A 127 3.40 15.23 -4.07
N ASP A 128 3.43 16.01 -2.99
CA ASP A 128 4.25 15.69 -1.82
C ASP A 128 3.75 14.49 -1.03
N ASP A 129 2.50 14.04 -1.27
CA ASP A 129 1.86 12.93 -0.57
C ASP A 129 2.58 11.59 -0.79
N PHE A 130 3.25 11.42 -1.93
CA PHE A 130 3.94 10.18 -2.30
C PHE A 130 5.47 10.25 -2.15
N LYS A 131 6.04 11.44 -1.98
CA LYS A 131 7.50 11.61 -1.91
C LYS A 131 8.10 10.94 -0.68
N GLY A 132 9.15 10.16 -0.90
CA GLY A 132 9.89 9.48 0.16
C GLY A 132 9.18 8.29 0.77
N LEU A 133 8.04 7.87 0.20
CA LEU A 133 7.24 6.76 0.68
C LEU A 133 8.04 5.45 0.74
N PHE A 134 8.88 5.22 -0.27
CA PHE A 134 9.76 4.06 -0.39
C PHE A 134 11.24 4.45 -0.20
N SER A 135 11.51 5.41 0.66
CA SER A 135 12.90 5.80 0.94
C SER A 135 13.71 4.62 1.46
N SER A 136 15.00 4.62 1.19
CA SER A 136 15.95 3.58 1.65
C SER A 136 15.98 3.41 3.18
N SER A 137 15.54 4.41 3.94
CA SER A 137 15.38 4.31 5.39
C SER A 137 14.17 3.45 5.81
N THR A 138 13.19 3.29 4.91
CA THR A 138 11.95 2.55 5.17
C THR A 138 11.99 1.15 4.56
N LEU A 139 12.56 1.01 3.35
CA LEU A 139 12.59 -0.23 2.56
C LEU A 139 14.00 -0.50 2.00
N ASP A 140 14.96 -0.80 2.88
CA ASP A 140 16.30 -1.21 2.45
C ASP A 140 16.34 -2.71 2.09
N LEU A 141 16.21 -3.00 0.80
CA LEU A 141 16.27 -4.38 0.28
C LEU A 141 17.69 -4.98 0.28
N THR A 142 18.71 -4.21 0.67
CA THR A 142 20.07 -4.70 0.87
C THR A 142 20.36 -5.10 2.31
N ASP A 143 19.45 -4.81 3.24
CA ASP A 143 19.59 -5.10 4.65
C ASP A 143 19.81 -6.60 4.91
N THR A 144 20.78 -6.91 5.75
CA THR A 144 21.06 -8.27 6.20
C THR A 144 19.93 -8.88 7.02
N ALA A 145 19.01 -8.07 7.56
CA ALA A 145 17.80 -8.54 8.19
C ALA A 145 16.88 -9.30 7.21
N LEU A 146 16.93 -9.00 5.91
CA LEU A 146 16.23 -9.74 4.85
C LEU A 146 16.90 -11.06 4.48
N GLY A 147 18.15 -11.24 4.83
CA GLY A 147 18.93 -12.42 4.52
C GLY A 147 20.43 -12.09 4.43
N SER A 148 21.27 -13.01 4.89
CA SER A 148 22.72 -12.85 4.95
C SER A 148 23.39 -12.81 3.56
N ASN A 149 22.68 -13.27 2.54
CA ASN A 149 23.14 -13.31 1.14
C ASN A 149 21.98 -13.03 0.18
N LEU A 150 22.30 -12.82 -1.11
CA LEU A 150 21.34 -12.49 -2.14
C LEU A 150 20.24 -13.55 -2.31
N ASN A 151 20.59 -14.84 -2.22
CA ASN A 151 19.61 -15.93 -2.38
C ASN A 151 18.57 -15.93 -1.25
N GLU A 152 19.00 -15.70 -0.01
CA GLU A 152 18.08 -15.58 1.13
C GLU A 152 17.20 -14.34 0.99
N ARG A 153 17.76 -13.20 0.61
CA ARG A 153 16.97 -11.98 0.37
C ARG A 153 15.93 -12.19 -0.74
N ASN A 154 16.32 -12.79 -1.86
CA ASN A 154 15.39 -13.15 -2.93
C ASN A 154 14.25 -14.03 -2.42
N LYS A 155 14.58 -15.08 -1.66
CA LYS A 155 13.57 -16.01 -1.10
C LYS A 155 12.61 -15.31 -0.15
N ASN A 156 13.11 -14.48 0.76
CA ASN A 156 12.29 -13.82 1.77
C ASN A 156 11.39 -12.74 1.16
N ILE A 157 11.90 -11.96 0.19
CA ILE A 157 11.08 -10.99 -0.54
C ILE A 157 10.01 -11.68 -1.39
N GLN A 158 10.33 -12.79 -2.07
CA GLN A 158 9.32 -13.58 -2.80
C GLN A 158 8.22 -14.09 -1.87
N ALA A 159 8.56 -14.57 -0.67
CA ALA A 159 7.57 -15.01 0.31
C ALA A 159 6.63 -13.85 0.72
N LEU A 160 7.16 -12.64 0.93
CA LEU A 160 6.35 -11.45 1.22
C LEU A 160 5.46 -11.04 0.04
N ILE A 161 5.97 -11.08 -1.19
CA ILE A 161 5.19 -10.77 -2.40
C ILE A 161 4.03 -11.76 -2.54
N ARG A 162 4.25 -13.05 -2.30
CA ARG A 162 3.21 -14.10 -2.35
C ARG A 162 2.01 -13.82 -1.42
N LEU A 163 2.21 -13.09 -0.32
CA LEU A 163 1.12 -12.79 0.62
C LEU A 163 0.01 -11.93 -0.01
N PHE A 164 0.33 -11.14 -1.01
CA PHE A 164 -0.58 -10.15 -1.59
C PHE A 164 -0.89 -10.41 -3.07
N GLU A 165 -0.28 -11.42 -3.71
CA GLU A 165 -0.33 -11.60 -5.17
C GLU A 165 -1.74 -11.75 -5.74
N ASP A 166 -2.64 -12.43 -5.01
CA ASP A 166 -4.02 -12.73 -5.40
C ASP A 166 -5.05 -11.73 -4.86
N LEU A 167 -4.61 -10.68 -4.15
CA LEU A 167 -5.49 -9.66 -3.59
C LEU A 167 -5.79 -8.56 -4.62
N ASP A 168 -7.07 -8.20 -4.73
CA ASP A 168 -7.49 -6.94 -5.37
C ASP A 168 -7.49 -5.83 -4.30
N MET A 169 -6.37 -5.12 -4.22
CA MET A 169 -6.15 -4.10 -3.19
C MET A 169 -7.10 -2.91 -3.34
N VAL A 170 -7.56 -2.62 -4.55
CA VAL A 170 -8.48 -1.51 -4.80
C VAL A 170 -9.90 -1.85 -4.36
N ALA A 171 -10.33 -3.10 -4.54
CA ALA A 171 -11.61 -3.57 -3.99
C ALA A 171 -11.60 -3.55 -2.46
N LEU A 172 -10.46 -3.87 -1.84
CA LEU A 172 -10.27 -3.85 -0.39
C LEU A 172 -10.31 -2.45 0.22
N GLN A 173 -9.82 -1.44 -0.49
CA GLN A 173 -9.88 -0.05 -0.05
C GLN A 173 -11.33 0.44 0.16
N ASN A 174 -12.26 0.02 -0.69
CA ASN A 174 -13.66 0.43 -0.60
C ASN A 174 -14.36 -0.01 0.70
N GLY A 175 -13.80 -1.03 1.40
CA GLY A 175 -14.29 -1.51 2.70
C GLY A 175 -13.44 -1.09 3.89
N ASP A 176 -12.45 -0.19 3.70
CA ASP A 176 -11.43 0.18 4.70
C ASP A 176 -10.58 -1.01 5.20
N VAL A 177 -10.60 -2.11 4.46
CA VAL A 177 -9.91 -3.35 4.84
C VAL A 177 -8.39 -3.17 4.85
N LEU A 178 -7.86 -2.24 4.03
CA LEU A 178 -6.45 -1.87 4.06
C LEU A 178 -6.07 -1.12 5.34
N GLY A 179 -6.91 -0.20 5.80
CA GLY A 179 -6.74 0.47 7.07
C GLY A 179 -6.75 -0.51 8.24
N ASP A 180 -7.70 -1.43 8.25
CA ASP A 180 -7.79 -2.52 9.22
C ASP A 180 -6.55 -3.42 9.22
N ALA A 181 -6.04 -3.77 8.04
CA ALA A 181 -4.83 -4.58 7.88
C ALA A 181 -3.59 -3.84 8.42
N TYR A 182 -3.48 -2.55 8.13
CA TYR A 182 -2.42 -1.69 8.62
C TYR A 182 -2.44 -1.59 10.15
N GLU A 183 -3.59 -1.26 10.75
CA GLU A 183 -3.75 -1.16 12.21
C GLU A 183 -3.47 -2.50 12.89
N TYR A 184 -3.92 -3.61 12.31
CA TYR A 184 -3.63 -4.95 12.81
C TYR A 184 -2.13 -5.24 12.84
N LEU A 185 -1.41 -4.98 11.76
CA LEU A 185 0.04 -5.19 11.70
C LEU A 185 0.76 -4.36 12.75
N ILE A 186 0.44 -3.07 12.84
CA ILE A 186 1.03 -2.17 13.83
C ILE A 186 0.74 -2.67 15.25
N GLY A 187 -0.49 -3.11 15.52
CA GLY A 187 -0.88 -3.64 16.83
C GLY A 187 -0.11 -4.91 17.21
N GLN A 188 0.07 -5.85 16.27
CA GLN A 188 0.83 -7.08 16.50
C GLN A 188 2.30 -6.79 16.79
N PHE A 189 2.93 -5.91 16.02
CA PHE A 189 4.33 -5.54 16.22
C PHE A 189 4.57 -4.73 17.50
N ALA A 190 3.59 -3.91 17.91
CA ALA A 190 3.64 -3.23 19.21
C ALA A 190 3.68 -4.25 20.36
N MET A 191 2.83 -5.30 20.31
CA MET A 191 2.81 -6.37 21.31
C MET A 191 4.13 -7.16 21.33
N GLU A 192 4.70 -7.48 20.17
CA GLU A 192 5.97 -8.21 20.06
C GLU A 192 7.16 -7.38 20.59
N SER A 193 7.11 -6.05 20.42
CA SER A 193 8.12 -5.13 20.99
C SER A 193 7.94 -4.82 22.48
N GLY A 194 6.98 -5.47 23.14
CA GLY A 194 6.68 -5.29 24.57
C GLY A 194 5.92 -3.99 24.88
N LYS A 195 5.43 -3.27 23.89
CA LYS A 195 4.60 -2.08 24.05
C LYS A 195 3.12 -2.46 24.07
N LYS A 196 2.35 -1.82 24.95
CA LYS A 196 0.89 -1.99 24.98
C LYS A 196 0.26 -1.27 23.78
N ALA A 197 -0.81 -1.83 23.21
CA ALA A 197 -1.49 -1.28 22.05
C ALA A 197 -1.85 0.21 22.18
N GLY A 198 -2.38 0.63 23.34
CA GLY A 198 -2.75 2.04 23.61
C GLY A 198 -1.56 3.01 23.74
N GLU A 199 -0.32 2.52 23.79
CA GLU A 199 0.89 3.36 23.78
C GLU A 199 1.40 3.62 22.38
N PHE A 200 0.79 3.00 21.36
CA PHE A 200 1.28 3.00 20.00
C PHE A 200 0.28 3.53 18.97
N TYR A 201 -1.00 3.27 19.15
CA TYR A 201 -2.09 3.78 18.30
C TYR A 201 -3.40 3.82 19.08
N THR A 202 -4.35 4.65 18.61
CA THR A 202 -5.71 4.69 19.16
C THR A 202 -6.54 3.56 18.55
N PRO A 203 -7.11 2.63 19.33
CA PRO A 203 -7.96 1.57 18.79
C PRO A 203 -9.14 2.13 17.98
N HIS A 204 -9.46 1.48 16.85
CA HIS A 204 -10.49 1.94 15.90
C HIS A 204 -11.84 2.27 16.58
N GLN A 205 -12.32 1.43 17.50
CA GLN A 205 -13.57 1.65 18.22
C GLN A 205 -13.55 2.93 19.07
N VAL A 206 -12.39 3.29 19.62
CA VAL A 206 -12.22 4.55 20.38
C VAL A 206 -12.21 5.73 19.39
N SER A 207 -11.52 5.60 18.27
CA SER A 207 -11.51 6.61 17.19
C SER A 207 -12.92 6.88 16.66
N GLU A 208 -13.74 5.84 16.49
CA GLU A 208 -15.13 5.97 16.05
C GLU A 208 -15.99 6.75 17.06
N VAL A 209 -15.90 6.42 18.35
CA VAL A 209 -16.64 7.15 19.39
C VAL A 209 -16.23 8.62 19.42
N MET A 210 -14.93 8.90 19.38
CA MET A 210 -14.41 10.27 19.36
C MET A 210 -14.87 11.03 18.11
N ALA A 211 -14.83 10.39 16.94
CA ALA A 211 -15.26 10.97 15.68
C ALA A 211 -16.74 11.32 15.67
N GLN A 212 -17.61 10.45 16.18
CA GLN A 212 -19.04 10.70 16.29
C GLN A 212 -19.33 11.89 17.22
N ILE A 213 -18.61 11.99 18.33
CA ILE A 213 -18.74 13.12 19.26
C ILE A 213 -18.33 14.43 18.58
N VAL A 214 -17.17 14.46 17.93
CA VAL A 214 -16.66 15.66 17.24
C VAL A 214 -17.58 16.07 16.09
N ALA A 215 -18.02 15.11 15.27
CA ALA A 215 -18.86 15.34 14.10
C ALA A 215 -20.30 15.80 14.44
N THR A 216 -20.72 15.81 15.72
CA THR A 216 -21.99 16.45 16.11
C THR A 216 -21.99 17.95 15.83
N ASN A 217 -20.83 18.59 15.82
CA ASN A 217 -20.67 19.99 15.43
C ASN A 217 -20.47 20.09 13.92
N GLN A 218 -21.50 20.50 13.19
CA GLN A 218 -21.45 20.69 11.72
C GLN A 218 -20.86 22.04 11.28
N ASN A 219 -20.36 22.87 12.20
CA ASN A 219 -19.67 24.14 11.90
C ASN A 219 -18.14 24.02 11.96
N ILE A 220 -17.61 22.84 11.66
CA ILE A 220 -16.17 22.55 11.64
C ILE A 220 -15.54 23.18 10.39
N THR A 221 -14.49 23.96 10.59
CA THR A 221 -13.70 24.58 9.49
C THR A 221 -12.32 23.93 9.34
N SER A 222 -11.85 23.21 10.35
CA SER A 222 -10.58 22.46 10.32
C SER A 222 -10.58 21.38 11.39
N ILE A 223 -9.81 20.33 11.16
CA ILE A 223 -9.57 19.26 12.12
C ILE A 223 -8.07 19.19 12.36
N TYR A 224 -7.67 19.12 13.62
CA TYR A 224 -6.27 19.03 14.01
C TYR A 224 -6.09 17.89 15.04
N ASP A 225 -5.12 17.03 14.77
CA ASP A 225 -4.65 16.00 15.67
C ASP A 225 -3.17 16.23 16.00
N PRO A 226 -2.82 16.59 17.24
CA PRO A 226 -1.42 16.84 17.63
C PRO A 226 -0.58 15.57 17.67
N THR A 227 -1.20 14.41 17.59
CA THR A 227 -0.57 13.07 17.67
C THR A 227 -0.95 12.19 16.49
N VAL A 228 -1.06 12.80 15.30
CA VAL A 228 -1.69 12.26 14.09
C VAL A 228 -1.34 10.79 13.76
N GLY A 229 -0.12 10.35 14.04
CA GLY A 229 0.30 8.96 13.80
C GLY A 229 0.00 8.52 12.37
N SER A 230 -0.91 7.54 12.22
CA SER A 230 -1.40 7.04 10.92
C SER A 230 -2.46 7.94 10.25
N GLY A 231 -2.94 8.97 10.93
CA GLY A 231 -4.06 9.80 10.46
C GLY A 231 -5.45 9.16 10.63
N SER A 232 -5.56 7.99 11.21
CA SER A 232 -6.82 7.23 11.31
C SER A 232 -7.92 7.99 12.03
N LEU A 233 -7.58 8.76 13.07
CA LEU A 233 -8.54 9.64 13.79
C LEU A 233 -9.13 10.70 12.87
N LEU A 234 -8.29 11.40 12.11
CA LEU A 234 -8.72 12.45 11.15
C LEU A 234 -9.61 11.86 10.07
N LEU A 235 -9.21 10.73 9.49
CA LEU A 235 -9.97 10.02 8.46
C LEU A 235 -11.31 9.52 8.99
N THR A 236 -11.35 9.03 10.23
CA THR A 236 -12.58 8.57 10.86
C THR A 236 -13.55 9.73 11.11
N VAL A 237 -13.08 10.90 11.59
CA VAL A 237 -13.93 12.09 11.71
C VAL A 237 -14.53 12.49 10.36
N LYS A 238 -13.70 12.50 9.30
CA LYS A 238 -14.14 12.85 7.96
C LYS A 238 -15.32 12.01 7.48
N LYS A 239 -15.37 10.71 7.79
CA LYS A 239 -16.48 9.80 7.43
C LYS A 239 -17.85 10.24 8.02
N TYR A 240 -17.86 10.89 9.18
CA TYR A 240 -19.07 11.32 9.88
C TYR A 240 -19.52 12.75 9.54
N LEU A 241 -18.73 13.48 8.76
CA LEU A 241 -19.10 14.83 8.30
C LEU A 241 -20.00 14.77 7.07
N SER A 242 -20.79 15.84 6.86
CA SER A 242 -21.56 15.99 5.63
C SER A 242 -20.65 16.05 4.38
N GLU A 243 -21.19 15.69 3.21
CA GLU A 243 -20.42 15.71 1.96
C GLU A 243 -19.85 17.10 1.63
N GLU A 244 -20.55 18.17 1.99
CA GLU A 244 -20.09 19.55 1.80
C GLU A 244 -18.86 19.85 2.68
N LEU A 245 -18.89 19.44 3.95
CA LEU A 245 -17.76 19.58 4.89
C LEU A 245 -16.59 18.69 4.50
N GLN A 246 -16.83 17.47 4.03
CA GLN A 246 -15.77 16.56 3.56
C GLN A 246 -14.97 17.14 2.37
N LYS A 247 -15.59 17.94 1.53
CA LYS A 247 -14.95 18.60 0.36
C LYS A 247 -14.18 19.87 0.75
N SER A 248 -14.51 20.47 1.88
CA SER A 248 -13.90 21.72 2.34
C SER A 248 -12.72 21.53 3.31
N LEU A 249 -12.54 20.33 3.80
CA LEU A 249 -11.49 19.88 4.72
C LEU A 249 -10.45 19.01 4.04
#